data_3d8a3e4270dd20dbc06674918f629412
#
_entry.id   3d8a3e4270dd20dbc06674918f629412
#
_cell.length_a   1.000
_cell.length_b   1.000
_cell.length_c   1.000
_cell.angle_alpha   90.00
_cell.angle_beta   90.00
_cell.angle_gamma   90.00
#
_symmetry.space_group_name_H-M   'P 1'
#
loop_
_entity.id
_entity.type
_entity.pdbx_description
1 polymer ?
#
loop_
_entity_poly.entity_id
_entity_poly.type
_entity_poly.pdbx_seq_one_letter_code
_entity_poly.pdbx_strand_id
1 'polypeptide(L)'
;MRDIWVECCCHLSMFICNGEQYESCPDTELFWGKPSKNMKYKLKDVVGVGDTFSYEYDFGSTTRLVLSVNSCIEREKHNNKIVILSRNNPPKIICNSCEENEARWVNPFGYNNGTAFWCKDCLKKAHDKENDEFSDEEGYLLPICNSPRMGVCGYEGRV
;
A
#
# COMPACT_ATOMS: atom_id res chain seq x y z
N MET A 1 8.33 -6.11 -0.13
CA MET A 1 7.05 -5.34 -0.14
C MET A 1 6.99 -4.39 -1.34
N ARG A 2 8.09 -3.74 -1.68
CA ARG A 2 8.24 -2.87 -2.86
C ARG A 2 7.67 -3.48 -4.14
N ASP A 3 8.07 -4.71 -4.46
CA ASP A 3 7.72 -5.35 -5.73
C ASP A 3 6.35 -6.03 -5.71
N ILE A 4 5.66 -5.95 -4.57
CA ILE A 4 4.42 -6.66 -4.37
C ILE A 4 3.23 -5.71 -4.32
N TRP A 5 3.24 -4.66 -3.45
CA TRP A 5 1.96 -4.13 -3.06
C TRP A 5 1.87 -2.69 -2.55
N VAL A 6 2.85 -2.15 -1.85
CA VAL A 6 2.62 -0.96 -1.00
C VAL A 6 3.53 0.24 -1.26
N GLU A 7 4.66 0.09 -1.93
CA GLU A 7 5.61 1.20 -2.05
C GLU A 7 5.19 2.21 -3.12
N CYS A 8 4.85 3.41 -2.69
CA CYS A 8 4.52 4.55 -3.55
C CYS A 8 5.73 5.44 -3.85
N CYS A 9 6.51 5.74 -2.82
CA CYS A 9 7.73 6.52 -2.87
C CYS A 9 8.59 6.12 -1.65
N CYS A 10 9.83 6.44 -1.58
CA CYS A 10 10.80 5.91 -0.60
C CYS A 10 10.51 6.28 0.86
N HIS A 11 9.33 5.95 1.38
CA HIS A 11 9.00 6.10 2.80
C HIS A 11 9.77 5.11 3.67
N LEU A 12 9.90 5.47 4.93
CA LEU A 12 10.46 4.60 5.94
C LEU A 12 9.55 3.39 6.19
N SER A 13 10.17 2.28 6.53
CA SER A 13 9.47 1.05 6.80
C SER A 13 10.15 0.21 7.86
N MET A 14 9.40 -0.66 8.49
CA MET A 14 9.85 -1.50 9.58
C MET A 14 9.21 -2.88 9.52
N PHE A 15 10.01 -3.93 9.77
CA PHE A 15 9.52 -5.25 10.15
C PHE A 15 9.68 -5.45 11.65
N ILE A 16 8.69 -6.08 12.28
CA ILE A 16 8.75 -6.51 13.67
C ILE A 16 8.62 -8.03 13.68
N CYS A 17 9.73 -8.71 13.98
CA CYS A 17 9.85 -10.16 13.97
C CYS A 17 10.40 -10.63 15.31
N ASN A 18 9.68 -11.52 16.02
CA ASN A 18 10.13 -12.11 17.29
C ASN A 18 10.57 -11.07 18.35
N GLY A 19 9.86 -9.92 18.39
CA GLY A 19 10.16 -8.82 19.33
C GLY A 19 11.36 -7.93 18.93
N GLU A 20 11.98 -8.18 17.78
CA GLU A 20 13.06 -7.38 17.21
C GLU A 20 12.55 -6.51 16.07
N GLN A 21 13.06 -5.28 15.97
CA GLN A 21 12.71 -4.31 14.93
C GLN A 21 13.79 -4.26 13.86
N TYR A 22 13.38 -4.28 12.59
CA TYR A 22 14.24 -4.18 11.42
C TYR A 22 13.75 -3.02 10.56
N GLU A 23 14.53 -1.95 10.46
CA GLU A 23 14.15 -0.71 9.81
C GLU A 23 14.91 -0.48 8.50
N SER A 24 14.25 0.21 7.56
CA SER A 24 14.88 0.65 6.31
C SER A 24 15.99 1.70 6.56
N CYS A 25 15.81 2.51 7.60
CA CYS A 25 16.80 3.46 8.08
C CYS A 25 16.86 3.34 9.62
N PRO A 26 17.69 2.43 10.15
CA PRO A 26 17.75 2.18 11.59
C PRO A 26 18.31 3.38 12.34
N ASP A 27 17.67 3.73 13.45
CA ASP A 27 18.21 4.67 14.40
C ASP A 27 19.32 3.98 15.22
N THR A 28 20.53 4.47 15.10
CA THR A 28 21.69 3.96 15.84
C THR A 28 21.90 4.68 17.18
N GLU A 29 21.20 5.78 17.41
CA GLU A 29 21.25 6.56 18.64
C GLU A 29 20.02 6.28 19.50
N LEU A 30 20.26 5.74 20.68
CA LEU A 30 19.26 5.36 21.70
C LEU A 30 18.50 6.60 22.24
N PHE A 31 17.58 7.16 21.48
CA PHE A 31 16.69 8.19 22.04
C PHE A 31 15.50 7.60 22.81
N TRP A 32 14.91 6.49 22.31
CA TRP A 32 13.76 5.81 22.94
C TRP A 32 13.73 4.32 22.60
N GLY A 33 14.21 3.46 23.51
CA GLY A 33 14.00 2.01 23.41
C GLY A 33 15.21 1.19 22.96
N LYS A 34 14.97 -0.02 22.43
CA LYS A 34 16.00 -0.90 21.89
C LYS A 34 16.45 -0.41 20.52
N PRO A 35 17.77 -0.48 20.20
CA PRO A 35 18.26 -0.13 18.87
C PRO A 35 17.62 -1.07 17.82
N SER A 36 17.15 -0.48 16.74
CA SER A 36 16.64 -1.26 15.60
C SER A 36 17.78 -1.84 14.77
N LYS A 37 17.51 -2.95 14.10
CA LYS A 37 18.42 -3.58 13.12
C LYS A 37 18.11 -3.07 11.72
N ASN A 38 19.07 -3.15 10.80
CA ASN A 38 18.81 -2.81 9.42
C ASN A 38 18.11 -3.97 8.67
N MET A 39 17.44 -3.68 7.54
CA MET A 39 16.75 -4.67 6.71
C MET A 39 17.67 -5.51 5.80
N LYS A 40 19.00 -5.53 6.03
CA LYS A 40 19.95 -6.30 5.21
C LYS A 40 20.03 -7.78 5.61
N TYR A 41 19.37 -8.17 6.69
CA TYR A 41 19.26 -9.58 7.08
C TYR A 41 18.47 -10.38 6.05
N LYS A 42 18.87 -11.62 5.82
CA LYS A 42 18.08 -12.54 4.99
C LYS A 42 16.86 -13.00 5.79
N LEU A 43 15.71 -12.99 5.16
CA LEU A 43 14.45 -13.35 5.81
C LEU A 43 14.52 -14.75 6.48
N LYS A 44 15.15 -15.72 5.82
CA LYS A 44 15.34 -17.08 6.35
C LYS A 44 16.16 -17.16 7.66
N ASP A 45 16.94 -16.13 7.97
CA ASP A 45 17.78 -16.07 9.18
C ASP A 45 17.03 -15.38 10.33
N VAL A 46 15.85 -14.85 10.07
CA VAL A 46 15.05 -14.02 10.99
C VAL A 46 13.72 -14.69 11.36
N VAL A 47 13.09 -15.38 10.41
CA VAL A 47 11.79 -16.03 10.62
C VAL A 47 11.82 -17.48 10.17
N GLY A 48 11.03 -18.33 10.85
CA GLY A 48 10.82 -19.74 10.55
C GLY A 48 9.40 -20.05 10.13
N VAL A 49 9.16 -21.30 9.73
CA VAL A 49 7.81 -21.79 9.40
C VAL A 49 6.91 -21.72 10.62
N GLY A 50 5.73 -21.16 10.48
CA GLY A 50 4.77 -20.90 11.54
C GLY A 50 4.88 -19.51 12.19
N ASP A 51 5.95 -18.77 11.93
CA ASP A 51 6.09 -17.42 12.46
C ASP A 51 5.11 -16.46 11.81
N THR A 52 4.64 -15.52 12.62
CA THR A 52 3.85 -14.36 12.19
C THR A 52 4.58 -13.09 12.61
N PHE A 53 4.68 -12.14 11.69
CA PHE A 53 5.38 -10.89 11.91
C PHE A 53 4.67 -9.74 11.23
N SER A 54 4.95 -8.50 11.66
CA SER A 54 4.33 -7.31 11.09
C SER A 54 5.29 -6.52 10.21
N TYR A 55 4.71 -5.78 9.27
CA TYR A 55 5.40 -4.80 8.44
C TYR A 55 4.63 -3.49 8.50
N GLU A 56 5.32 -2.41 8.76
CA GLU A 56 4.79 -1.05 8.72
C GLU A 56 5.52 -0.24 7.65
N TYR A 57 4.75 0.50 6.88
CA TYR A 57 5.25 1.35 5.80
C TYR A 57 4.64 2.72 5.89
N ASP A 58 5.46 3.78 5.74
CA ASP A 58 5.08 5.18 5.81
C ASP A 58 4.53 5.57 7.20
N PHE A 59 5.39 6.02 8.08
CA PHE A 59 5.01 6.33 9.47
C PHE A 59 4.10 7.56 9.60
N GLY A 60 3.94 8.38 8.53
CA GLY A 60 2.97 9.47 8.48
C GLY A 60 1.55 9.00 8.16
N SER A 61 1.41 8.15 7.12
CA SER A 61 0.15 7.51 6.71
C SER A 61 0.30 5.99 6.75
N THR A 62 0.45 5.43 7.95
CA THR A 62 0.96 4.09 8.16
C THR A 62 0.07 3.00 7.58
N THR A 63 0.62 2.24 6.64
CA THR A 63 0.04 0.98 6.20
C THR A 63 0.67 -0.17 6.98
N ARG A 64 -0.18 -0.95 7.67
CA ARG A 64 0.22 -2.11 8.47
C ARG A 64 -0.18 -3.41 7.79
N LEU A 65 0.77 -4.33 7.69
CA LEU A 65 0.54 -5.67 7.16
C LEU A 65 0.94 -6.70 8.21
N VAL A 66 0.22 -7.81 8.23
CA VAL A 66 0.58 -9.01 8.99
C VAL A 66 1.00 -10.07 8.00
N LEU A 67 2.16 -10.67 8.22
CA LEU A 67 2.74 -11.70 7.36
C LEU A 67 2.91 -12.98 8.17
N SER A 68 2.69 -14.13 7.51
CA SER A 68 2.91 -15.45 8.11
C SER A 68 3.75 -16.30 7.19
N VAL A 69 4.65 -17.10 7.77
CA VAL A 69 5.47 -18.09 7.03
C VAL A 69 4.76 -19.41 7.04
N ASN A 70 4.08 -19.76 5.97
CA ASN A 70 3.31 -20.99 5.89
C ASN A 70 4.18 -22.23 5.60
N SER A 71 5.22 -22.06 4.78
CA SER A 71 6.12 -23.15 4.41
C SER A 71 7.47 -22.65 3.93
N CYS A 72 8.46 -23.50 4.01
CA CYS A 72 9.80 -23.29 3.42
C CYS A 72 10.08 -24.45 2.48
N ILE A 73 10.32 -24.14 1.21
CA ILE A 73 10.67 -25.14 0.18
C ILE A 73 11.99 -24.80 -0.45
N GLU A 74 12.81 -25.80 -0.63
CA GLU A 74 14.04 -25.67 -1.44
C GLU A 74 13.68 -25.82 -2.92
N ARG A 75 14.20 -24.93 -3.75
CA ARG A 75 14.08 -25.04 -5.20
C ARG A 75 15.32 -24.47 -5.89
N GLU A 76 15.51 -24.87 -7.12
CA GLU A 76 16.56 -24.33 -7.95
C GLU A 76 16.43 -22.80 -8.12
N LYS A 77 17.57 -22.13 -8.28
CA LYS A 77 17.64 -20.68 -8.47
C LYS A 77 16.80 -20.27 -9.69
N HIS A 78 15.75 -19.54 -9.46
CA HIS A 78 15.01 -18.84 -10.49
C HIS A 78 15.47 -17.38 -10.60
N ASN A 79 15.39 -16.81 -11.82
CA ASN A 79 15.74 -15.41 -12.07
C ASN A 79 14.81 -14.44 -11.30
N ASN A 80 13.57 -14.85 -11.03
CA ASN A 80 12.61 -14.06 -10.24
C ASN A 80 12.84 -14.28 -8.75
N LYS A 81 13.20 -13.24 -8.04
CA LYS A 81 13.39 -13.26 -6.58
C LYS A 81 12.08 -13.44 -5.82
N ILE A 82 10.97 -12.95 -6.36
CA ILE A 82 9.64 -12.99 -5.76
C ILE A 82 8.64 -13.49 -6.79
N VAL A 83 7.79 -14.42 -6.39
CA VAL A 83 6.67 -14.94 -7.19
C VAL A 83 5.40 -14.83 -6.38
N ILE A 84 4.42 -14.12 -6.91
CA ILE A 84 3.08 -14.04 -6.31
C ILE A 84 2.32 -15.28 -6.79
N LEU A 85 1.97 -16.17 -5.86
CA LEU A 85 1.24 -17.40 -6.17
C LEU A 85 -0.26 -17.19 -6.23
N SER A 86 -0.77 -16.29 -5.42
CA SER A 86 -2.19 -15.97 -5.33
C SER A 86 -2.40 -14.55 -4.82
N ARG A 87 -3.50 -13.96 -5.20
CA ARG A 87 -3.94 -12.64 -4.72
C ARG A 87 -5.47 -12.65 -4.61
N ASN A 88 -6.03 -11.91 -3.64
CA ASN A 88 -7.47 -11.67 -3.59
C ASN A 88 -7.93 -10.88 -4.83
N ASN A 89 -9.21 -11.01 -5.16
CA ASN A 89 -9.82 -10.17 -6.17
C ASN A 89 -9.81 -8.70 -5.74
N PRO A 90 -9.67 -7.75 -6.68
CA PRO A 90 -9.79 -6.33 -6.37
C PRO A 90 -11.18 -6.03 -5.80
N PRO A 91 -11.31 -5.04 -4.89
CA PRO A 91 -12.60 -4.63 -4.36
C PRO A 91 -13.46 -4.03 -5.48
N LYS A 92 -14.75 -4.40 -5.50
CA LYS A 92 -15.74 -3.71 -6.34
C LYS A 92 -16.25 -2.50 -5.57
N ILE A 93 -15.90 -1.32 -6.04
CA ILE A 93 -16.28 -0.05 -5.43
C ILE A 93 -17.26 0.65 -6.35
N ILE A 94 -18.39 1.08 -5.81
CA ILE A 94 -19.41 1.79 -6.56
C ILE A 94 -19.15 3.29 -6.50
N CYS A 95 -19.42 3.97 -7.60
CA CYS A 95 -19.32 5.42 -7.73
C CYS A 95 -20.22 6.13 -6.72
N ASN A 96 -19.67 7.07 -5.97
CA ASN A 96 -20.44 7.83 -4.99
C ASN A 96 -21.48 8.79 -5.61
N SER A 97 -21.28 9.19 -6.86
CA SER A 97 -22.16 10.16 -7.54
C SER A 97 -23.40 9.54 -8.16
N CYS A 98 -23.28 8.38 -8.81
CA CYS A 98 -24.45 7.73 -9.44
C CYS A 98 -24.96 6.51 -8.70
N GLU A 99 -24.16 5.94 -7.78
CA GLU A 99 -24.48 4.73 -7.01
C GLU A 99 -24.80 3.48 -7.84
N GLU A 100 -24.45 3.51 -9.14
CA GLU A 100 -24.77 2.46 -10.10
C GLU A 100 -23.50 1.83 -10.70
N ASN A 101 -22.61 2.69 -11.23
CA ASN A 101 -21.46 2.24 -11.98
C ASN A 101 -20.26 1.96 -11.07
N GLU A 102 -19.41 1.00 -11.49
CA GLU A 102 -18.14 0.73 -10.81
C GLU A 102 -17.22 1.94 -10.95
N ALA A 103 -16.67 2.38 -9.83
CA ALA A 103 -15.70 3.47 -9.78
C ALA A 103 -14.36 3.04 -10.39
N ARG A 104 -13.65 3.98 -10.98
CA ARG A 104 -12.32 3.81 -11.59
C ARG A 104 -11.27 4.69 -10.95
N TRP A 105 -11.68 5.74 -10.29
CA TRP A 105 -10.82 6.70 -9.63
C TRP A 105 -11.24 6.93 -8.20
N VAL A 106 -10.24 7.24 -7.39
CA VAL A 106 -10.40 7.68 -6.00
C VAL A 106 -9.80 9.07 -5.84
N ASN A 107 -10.57 9.97 -5.24
CA ASN A 107 -10.11 11.24 -4.71
C ASN A 107 -9.84 11.07 -3.21
N PRO A 108 -8.58 11.11 -2.75
CA PRO A 108 -8.26 10.96 -1.33
C PRO A 108 -8.91 11.99 -0.41
N PHE A 109 -9.15 13.20 -0.91
CA PHE A 109 -9.79 14.28 -0.15
C PHE A 109 -11.31 14.10 0.00
N GLY A 110 -11.90 13.26 -0.84
CA GLY A 110 -13.34 12.97 -0.83
C GLY A 110 -13.82 11.97 0.23
N TYR A 111 -12.92 11.32 0.99
CA TYR A 111 -13.33 10.30 1.95
C TYR A 111 -14.25 10.81 3.06
N ASN A 112 -13.98 12.00 3.56
CA ASN A 112 -14.73 12.56 4.69
C ASN A 112 -16.12 13.09 4.31
N ASN A 113 -16.37 13.39 3.05
CA ASN A 113 -17.62 13.94 2.55
C ASN A 113 -18.41 12.99 1.64
N GLY A 114 -17.94 11.75 1.49
CA GLY A 114 -18.61 10.72 0.68
C GLY A 114 -18.48 10.91 -0.84
N THR A 115 -17.50 11.67 -1.31
CA THR A 115 -17.28 11.95 -2.73
C THR A 115 -15.97 11.34 -3.26
N ALA A 116 -15.44 10.32 -2.56
CA ALA A 116 -14.14 9.75 -2.88
C ALA A 116 -14.11 8.99 -4.21
N PHE A 117 -15.17 8.26 -4.57
CA PHE A 117 -15.12 7.28 -5.64
C PHE A 117 -15.90 7.70 -6.87
N TRP A 118 -15.25 7.68 -8.05
CA TRP A 118 -15.79 8.19 -9.29
C TRP A 118 -15.73 7.17 -10.42
N CYS A 119 -16.86 6.98 -11.14
CA CYS A 119 -16.87 6.30 -12.41
C CYS A 119 -16.52 7.28 -13.56
N LYS A 120 -16.21 6.72 -14.74
CA LYS A 120 -15.81 7.52 -15.90
C LYS A 120 -16.88 8.56 -16.32
N ASP A 121 -18.13 8.15 -16.32
CA ASP A 121 -19.22 9.01 -16.82
C ASP A 121 -19.53 10.16 -15.87
N CYS A 122 -19.52 9.90 -14.56
CA CYS A 122 -19.73 10.95 -13.55
C CYS A 122 -18.58 11.94 -13.51
N LEU A 123 -17.34 11.44 -13.62
CA LEU A 123 -16.16 12.30 -13.67
C LEU A 123 -16.21 13.22 -14.89
N LYS A 124 -16.55 12.68 -16.08
CA LYS A 124 -16.72 13.48 -17.28
C LYS A 124 -17.81 14.55 -17.12
N LYS A 125 -18.95 14.20 -16.54
CA LYS A 125 -20.05 15.16 -16.29
C LYS A 125 -19.67 16.27 -15.31
N ALA A 126 -18.85 15.97 -14.33
CA ALA A 126 -18.32 16.96 -13.39
C ALA A 126 -17.40 17.95 -14.12
N HIS A 127 -16.46 17.46 -14.91
CA HIS A 127 -15.57 18.27 -15.72
C HIS A 127 -16.30 19.17 -16.74
N ASP A 128 -17.35 18.65 -17.41
CA ASP A 128 -18.11 19.41 -18.41
C ASP A 128 -18.97 20.54 -17.79
N LYS A 129 -19.24 20.50 -16.48
CA LYS A 129 -20.06 21.50 -15.77
C LYS A 129 -19.27 22.66 -15.17
N GLU A 130 -18.01 22.45 -14.88
CA GLU A 130 -17.17 23.44 -14.24
C GLU A 130 -16.31 24.16 -15.28
N ASN A 131 -16.76 25.38 -15.66
CA ASN A 131 -15.92 26.35 -16.33
C ASN A 131 -14.78 26.75 -15.38
N ASP A 132 -13.58 26.20 -15.62
CA ASP A 132 -12.25 26.73 -15.24
C ASP A 132 -11.83 26.83 -13.74
N GLU A 133 -12.58 26.38 -12.76
CA GLU A 133 -12.10 26.37 -11.37
C GLU A 133 -12.21 24.97 -10.72
N PHE A 134 -11.45 24.01 -11.23
CA PHE A 134 -11.10 22.83 -10.42
C PHE A 134 -10.13 23.31 -9.33
N SER A 135 -10.53 23.27 -8.07
CA SER A 135 -9.58 23.44 -6.97
C SER A 135 -8.51 22.34 -7.05
N ASP A 136 -7.26 22.65 -6.71
CA ASP A 136 -6.15 21.67 -6.71
C ASP A 136 -6.49 20.38 -5.93
N GLU A 137 -7.43 20.45 -4.98
CA GLU A 137 -7.91 19.32 -4.19
C GLU A 137 -8.89 18.42 -4.95
N GLU A 138 -9.71 18.96 -5.84
CA GLU A 138 -10.69 18.21 -6.64
C GLU A 138 -10.05 17.52 -7.85
N GLY A 139 -8.94 18.06 -8.34
CA GLY A 139 -8.17 17.50 -9.46
C GLY A 139 -7.29 16.30 -9.11
N TYR A 140 -7.10 15.96 -7.83
CA TYR A 140 -6.19 14.89 -7.41
C TYR A 140 -6.91 13.53 -7.42
N LEU A 141 -6.88 12.87 -8.58
CA LEU A 141 -7.50 11.57 -8.81
C LEU A 141 -6.42 10.50 -8.98
N LEU A 142 -6.58 9.39 -8.25
CA LEU A 142 -5.73 8.22 -8.36
C LEU A 142 -6.54 7.03 -8.91
N PRO A 143 -5.93 6.09 -9.63
CA PRO A 143 -6.62 4.90 -10.08
C PRO A 143 -6.99 4.01 -8.88
N ILE A 144 -8.17 3.39 -8.97
CA ILE A 144 -8.54 2.32 -8.03
C ILE A 144 -7.65 1.11 -8.30
N CYS A 145 -7.02 0.60 -7.26
CA CYS A 145 -6.10 -0.52 -7.35
C CYS A 145 -6.30 -1.52 -6.19
N ASN A 146 -5.86 -2.75 -6.40
CA ASN A 146 -5.93 -3.80 -5.38
C ASN A 146 -4.75 -3.70 -4.40
N SER A 147 -4.78 -2.68 -3.56
CA SER A 147 -3.73 -2.42 -2.56
C SER A 147 -4.28 -1.71 -1.33
N PRO A 148 -3.75 -1.98 -0.13
CA PRO A 148 -4.06 -1.20 1.07
C PRO A 148 -3.54 0.25 1.00
N ARG A 149 -2.74 0.60 -0.02
CA ARG A 149 -2.26 1.97 -0.30
C ARG A 149 -3.13 2.71 -1.31
N MET A 150 -4.23 2.14 -1.78
CA MET A 150 -5.16 2.83 -2.69
C MET A 150 -5.58 4.19 -2.11
N GLY A 151 -5.43 5.25 -2.89
CA GLY A 151 -5.77 6.61 -2.46
C GLY A 151 -4.79 7.24 -1.47
N VAL A 152 -3.62 6.68 -1.26
CA VAL A 152 -2.63 7.22 -0.31
C VAL A 152 -1.37 7.61 -1.05
N CYS A 153 -0.89 8.85 -0.80
CA CYS A 153 0.42 9.34 -1.23
C CYS A 153 0.73 9.12 -2.72
N GLY A 154 -0.21 9.38 -3.61
CA GLY A 154 0.00 9.23 -5.05
C GLY A 154 0.19 7.79 -5.52
N TYR A 155 -0.24 6.80 -4.75
CA TYR A 155 -0.09 5.40 -5.13
C TYR A 155 -1.05 5.01 -6.26
N GLU A 156 -0.49 4.67 -7.41
CA GLU A 156 -1.27 4.32 -8.62
C GLU A 156 -1.44 2.80 -8.82
N GLY A 157 -0.94 2.01 -7.89
CA GLY A 157 -0.89 0.56 -8.05
C GLY A 157 0.32 0.10 -8.87
N ARG A 158 0.57 -1.20 -8.86
CA ARG A 158 1.48 -1.85 -9.82
C ARG A 158 0.69 -2.81 -10.69
N VAL A 159 0.90 -2.69 -11.96
CA VAL A 159 0.41 -3.60 -13.01
C VAL A 159 1.19 -4.91 -12.95
#